data_970649af7b06a7dc55ca0ae3a3f78ba1
#
_entry.id   970649af7b06a7dc55ca0ae3a3f78ba1
#
_cell.length_a   1.000
_cell.length_b   1.000
_cell.length_c   1.000
_cell.angle_alpha   90.00
_cell.angle_beta   90.00
_cell.angle_gamma   90.00
#
_symmetry.space_group_name_H-M   'P 1'
#
loop_
_entity.id
_entity.type
_entity.pdbx_description
1 polymer ?
#
loop_
_entity_poly.entity_id
_entity_poly.type
_entity_poly.pdbx_seq_one_letter_code
_entity_poly.pdbx_strand_id
1 'polypeptide(L)'
;MKIFEYKETIIFSVKALFHKSILKLSVISLLLSFVILSCVLFAFWNAFPSIQWIKVIFWGVFDDILNSIWIFIISTLFILLYPPLSTIISGFFLDPISHKTNLLLGNKYEDNSSHISGIIAGIRILGLSTLIYLLILLLKWTLISNIYLVIFLQFVASGFIIGKEYYEIVALKIFTYEKISLFRKKNFLALNIIGCFCSLLFMIPFLNLIAPILSIIIITSFVDRLNKNYSVKK
;
A
#
# COMPACT_ATOMS: atom_id res chain seq x y z
N MET A 1 -22.18 -7.45 12.26
CA MET A 1 -21.45 -8.37 11.37
C MET A 1 -20.84 -9.47 12.22
N LYS A 2 -20.97 -10.73 11.83
CA LYS A 2 -20.45 -11.86 12.63
C LYS A 2 -18.95 -12.02 12.37
N ILE A 3 -18.17 -12.38 13.39
CA ILE A 3 -16.70 -12.64 13.30
C ILE A 3 -16.39 -13.63 12.16
N PHE A 4 -17.30 -14.54 11.87
CA PHE A 4 -17.22 -15.52 10.79
C PHE A 4 -17.07 -14.89 9.40
N GLU A 5 -17.70 -13.76 9.13
CA GLU A 5 -17.63 -13.06 7.82
C GLU A 5 -16.25 -12.46 7.55
N TYR A 6 -15.54 -12.00 8.59
CA TYR A 6 -14.15 -11.50 8.45
C TYR A 6 -13.19 -12.65 8.11
N LYS A 7 -13.33 -13.80 8.79
CA LYS A 7 -12.50 -14.97 8.54
C LYS A 7 -12.63 -15.46 7.09
N GLU A 8 -13.85 -15.60 6.60
CA GLU A 8 -14.08 -16.01 5.21
C GLU A 8 -13.55 -15.01 4.19
N THR A 9 -13.67 -13.71 4.47
CA THR A 9 -13.11 -12.65 3.62
C THR A 9 -11.59 -12.80 3.50
N ILE A 10 -10.90 -13.02 4.61
CA ILE A 10 -9.44 -13.18 4.63
C ILE A 10 -9.02 -14.46 3.88
N ILE A 11 -9.68 -15.59 4.16
CA ILE A 11 -9.38 -16.87 3.50
C ILE A 11 -9.59 -16.76 1.97
N PHE A 12 -10.69 -16.16 1.55
CA PHE A 12 -10.94 -15.91 0.12
C PHE A 12 -9.85 -15.03 -0.48
N SER A 13 -9.47 -13.96 0.21
CA SER A 13 -8.49 -12.99 -0.31
C SER A 13 -7.10 -13.60 -0.48
N VAL A 14 -6.68 -14.44 0.45
CA VAL A 14 -5.42 -15.19 0.31
C VAL A 14 -5.49 -16.15 -0.88
N LYS A 15 -6.59 -16.89 -1.05
CA LYS A 15 -6.77 -17.77 -2.22
C LYS A 15 -6.81 -17.00 -3.53
N ALA A 16 -7.49 -15.86 -3.56
CA ALA A 16 -7.59 -15.00 -4.74
C ALA A 16 -6.23 -14.41 -5.14
N LEU A 17 -5.35 -14.09 -4.19
CA LEU A 17 -3.99 -13.63 -4.48
C LEU A 17 -3.21 -14.65 -5.33
N PHE A 18 -3.36 -15.94 -5.05
CA PHE A 18 -2.72 -17.02 -5.81
C PHE A 18 -3.43 -17.39 -7.12
N HIS A 19 -4.55 -16.74 -7.42
CA HIS A 19 -5.21 -16.96 -8.71
C HIS A 19 -4.35 -16.41 -9.85
N LYS A 20 -4.15 -17.21 -10.92
CA LYS A 20 -3.21 -16.92 -12.02
C LYS A 20 -3.31 -15.48 -12.56
N SER A 21 -4.51 -14.95 -12.70
CA SER A 21 -4.73 -13.62 -13.28
C SER A 21 -4.35 -12.47 -12.33
N ILE A 22 -4.53 -12.66 -11.03
CA ILE A 22 -4.14 -11.68 -9.99
C ILE A 22 -2.65 -11.80 -9.69
N LEU A 23 -2.16 -13.03 -9.54
CA LEU A 23 -0.74 -13.31 -9.29
C LEU A 23 0.15 -12.69 -10.39
N LYS A 24 -0.25 -12.82 -11.67
CA LYS A 24 0.46 -12.19 -12.78
C LYS A 24 0.59 -10.67 -12.60
N LEU A 25 -0.49 -9.98 -12.26
CA LEU A 25 -0.46 -8.52 -12.02
C LEU A 25 0.40 -8.15 -10.81
N SER A 26 0.32 -8.94 -9.74
CA SER A 26 1.12 -8.76 -8.53
C SER A 26 2.62 -8.87 -8.82
N VAL A 27 3.01 -9.92 -9.54
CA VAL A 27 4.41 -10.13 -9.93
C VAL A 27 4.90 -9.02 -10.85
N ILE A 28 4.10 -8.61 -11.84
CA ILE A 28 4.46 -7.50 -12.74
C ILE A 28 4.66 -6.20 -11.94
N SER A 29 3.78 -5.90 -10.99
CA SER A 29 3.90 -4.72 -10.13
C SER A 29 5.20 -4.72 -9.33
N LEU A 30 5.54 -5.84 -8.70
CA LEU A 30 6.76 -5.98 -7.91
C LEU A 30 8.03 -5.90 -8.77
N LEU A 31 8.04 -6.59 -9.92
CA LEU A 31 9.17 -6.54 -10.85
C LEU A 31 9.37 -5.13 -11.42
N LEU A 32 8.29 -4.45 -11.79
CA LEU A 32 8.36 -3.08 -12.28
C LEU A 32 8.94 -2.13 -11.22
N SER A 33 8.51 -2.29 -9.96
CA SER A 33 9.06 -1.53 -8.83
C SER A 33 10.56 -1.76 -8.66
N PHE A 34 10.98 -3.02 -8.75
CA PHE A 34 12.37 -3.40 -8.64
C PHE A 34 13.21 -2.80 -9.78
N VAL A 35 12.75 -2.92 -11.01
CA VAL A 35 13.46 -2.38 -12.21
C VAL A 35 13.58 -0.87 -12.12
N ILE A 36 12.49 -0.15 -11.82
CA ILE A 36 12.52 1.31 -11.72
C ILE A 36 13.51 1.76 -10.64
N LEU A 37 13.45 1.16 -9.45
CA LEU A 37 14.38 1.52 -8.38
C LEU A 37 15.82 1.21 -8.75
N SER A 38 16.07 0.05 -9.37
CA SER A 38 17.42 -0.31 -9.84
C SER A 38 17.95 0.68 -10.86
N CYS A 39 17.11 1.12 -11.81
CA CYS A 39 17.49 2.14 -12.80
C CYS A 39 17.79 3.50 -12.12
N VAL A 40 16.97 3.92 -11.17
CA VAL A 40 17.19 5.18 -10.44
C VAL A 40 18.49 5.13 -9.64
N LEU A 41 18.75 4.05 -8.92
CA LEU A 41 19.98 3.92 -8.14
C LEU A 41 21.22 3.75 -9.02
N PHE A 42 21.09 3.08 -10.16
CA PHE A 42 22.15 3.00 -11.15
C PHE A 42 22.47 4.37 -11.75
N ALA A 43 21.47 5.17 -12.10
CA ALA A 43 21.66 6.54 -12.55
C ALA A 43 22.33 7.39 -11.46
N PHE A 44 21.89 7.24 -10.21
CA PHE A 44 22.50 7.91 -9.07
C PHE A 44 23.95 7.49 -8.84
N TRP A 45 24.27 6.20 -8.99
CA TRP A 45 25.64 5.69 -8.94
C TRP A 45 26.53 6.35 -9.98
N ASN A 46 26.05 6.49 -11.21
CA ASN A 46 26.82 7.09 -12.31
C ASN A 46 26.89 8.62 -12.25
N ALA A 47 25.89 9.28 -11.67
CA ALA A 47 25.87 10.73 -11.50
C ALA A 47 26.84 11.23 -10.42
N PHE A 48 27.44 10.33 -9.64
CA PHE A 48 28.38 10.67 -8.56
C PHE A 48 29.86 10.40 -8.95
N PRO A 49 30.37 10.92 -10.10
CA PRO A 49 31.77 10.82 -10.45
C PRO A 49 32.69 11.64 -9.53
N SER A 50 32.08 12.54 -8.71
CA SER A 50 32.79 13.49 -7.85
C SER A 50 33.44 12.87 -6.61
N ILE A 51 33.24 11.57 -6.32
CA ILE A 51 34.14 10.86 -5.39
C ILE A 51 35.59 10.87 -5.85
N GLN A 52 35.85 11.04 -7.14
CA GLN A 52 37.20 11.22 -7.66
C GLN A 52 37.94 12.41 -7.02
N TRP A 53 37.24 13.49 -6.65
CA TRP A 53 37.83 14.62 -5.92
C TRP A 53 38.30 14.21 -4.52
N ILE A 54 37.58 13.34 -3.83
CA ILE A 54 37.99 12.83 -2.53
C ILE A 54 39.21 11.91 -2.66
N LYS A 55 39.29 11.12 -3.74
CA LYS A 55 40.45 10.30 -4.08
C LYS A 55 41.72 11.15 -4.26
N VAL A 56 41.58 12.29 -4.94
CA VAL A 56 42.68 13.23 -5.14
C VAL A 56 43.14 13.85 -3.80
N ILE A 57 42.24 14.19 -2.91
CA ILE A 57 42.57 14.83 -1.63
C ILE A 57 43.28 13.85 -0.68
N PHE A 58 42.89 12.57 -0.68
CA PHE A 58 43.39 11.57 0.28
C PHE A 58 44.38 10.57 -0.34
N TRP A 59 44.92 10.84 -1.53
CA TRP A 59 45.94 9.99 -2.20
C TRP A 59 45.55 8.52 -2.32
N GLY A 60 44.27 8.21 -2.42
CA GLY A 60 43.78 6.85 -2.60
C GLY A 60 43.83 5.94 -1.36
N VAL A 61 44.39 6.41 -0.25
CA VAL A 61 44.56 5.59 0.99
C VAL A 61 43.21 5.10 1.58
N PHE A 62 42.13 5.85 1.32
CA PHE A 62 40.79 5.53 1.85
C PHE A 62 39.82 5.02 0.77
N ASP A 63 40.31 4.67 -0.43
CA ASP A 63 39.43 4.26 -1.55
C ASP A 63 38.54 3.09 -1.21
N ASP A 64 39.08 2.05 -0.54
CA ASP A 64 38.30 0.87 -0.15
C ASP A 64 37.25 1.17 0.92
N ILE A 65 37.60 2.05 1.87
CA ILE A 65 36.67 2.50 2.91
C ILE A 65 35.54 3.33 2.29
N LEU A 66 35.88 4.28 1.43
CA LEU A 66 34.90 5.13 0.74
C LEU A 66 33.96 4.32 -0.16
N ASN A 67 34.49 3.34 -0.91
CA ASN A 67 33.68 2.43 -1.71
C ASN A 67 32.75 1.58 -0.83
N SER A 68 33.24 1.07 0.30
CA SER A 68 32.42 0.30 1.24
C SER A 68 31.29 1.14 1.84
N ILE A 69 31.58 2.37 2.25
CA ILE A 69 30.57 3.32 2.73
C ILE A 69 29.55 3.62 1.64
N TRP A 70 29.98 3.80 0.41
CA TRP A 70 29.10 4.09 -0.72
C TRP A 70 28.16 2.92 -1.04
N ILE A 71 28.68 1.69 -1.09
CA ILE A 71 27.88 0.47 -1.25
C ILE A 71 26.86 0.35 -0.12
N PHE A 72 27.27 0.63 1.12
CA PHE A 72 26.37 0.61 2.27
C PHE A 72 25.25 1.64 2.15
N ILE A 73 25.55 2.88 1.73
CA ILE A 73 24.57 3.94 1.50
C ILE A 73 23.58 3.52 0.42
N ILE A 74 24.03 3.05 -0.74
CA ILE A 74 23.17 2.62 -1.86
C ILE A 74 22.28 1.44 -1.44
N SER A 75 22.86 0.45 -0.76
CA SER A 75 22.10 -0.70 -0.27
C SER A 75 21.03 -0.30 0.75
N THR A 76 21.37 0.61 1.64
CA THR A 76 20.43 1.15 2.64
C THR A 76 19.30 1.94 1.97
N LEU A 77 19.63 2.79 0.98
CA LEU A 77 18.65 3.51 0.19
C LEU A 77 17.73 2.57 -0.59
N PHE A 78 18.26 1.48 -1.15
CA PHE A 78 17.47 0.47 -1.83
C PHE A 78 16.42 -0.13 -0.89
N ILE A 79 16.85 -0.61 0.27
CA ILE A 79 15.97 -1.24 1.27
C ILE A 79 14.91 -0.24 1.78
N LEU A 80 15.31 1.02 2.00
CA LEU A 80 14.44 2.06 2.53
C LEU A 80 13.41 2.56 1.51
N LEU A 81 13.81 2.73 0.24
CA LEU A 81 12.96 3.31 -0.81
C LEU A 81 12.09 2.27 -1.52
N TYR A 82 12.47 0.98 -1.47
CA TYR A 82 11.72 -0.06 -2.19
C TYR A 82 10.25 -0.19 -1.73
N PRO A 83 9.92 -0.25 -0.43
CA PRO A 83 8.53 -0.34 0.01
C PRO A 83 7.66 0.85 -0.41
N PRO A 84 8.03 2.12 -0.21
CA PRO A 84 7.22 3.24 -0.66
C PRO A 84 7.06 3.28 -2.19
N LEU A 85 8.12 2.99 -2.94
CA LEU A 85 8.05 2.93 -4.40
C LEU A 85 7.14 1.79 -4.88
N SER A 86 7.25 0.61 -4.26
CA SER A 86 6.38 -0.53 -4.53
C SER A 86 4.91 -0.17 -4.29
N THR A 87 4.61 0.58 -3.24
CA THR A 87 3.25 1.03 -2.93
C THR A 87 2.71 1.98 -4.00
N ILE A 88 3.53 2.93 -4.49
CA ILE A 88 3.14 3.85 -5.57
C ILE A 88 2.85 3.07 -6.84
N ILE A 89 3.75 2.18 -7.24
CA ILE A 89 3.63 1.41 -8.48
C ILE A 89 2.46 0.43 -8.38
N SER A 90 2.25 -0.20 -7.22
CA SER A 90 1.08 -1.03 -6.98
C SER A 90 -0.23 -0.27 -7.14
N GLY A 91 -0.24 1.04 -6.88
CA GLY A 91 -1.39 1.91 -7.10
C GLY A 91 -1.96 1.81 -8.52
N PHE A 92 -1.10 1.68 -9.55
CA PHE A 92 -1.53 1.49 -10.94
C PHE A 92 -2.26 0.16 -11.19
N PHE A 93 -2.01 -0.83 -10.33
CA PHE A 93 -2.57 -2.18 -10.46
C PHE A 93 -3.77 -2.42 -9.55
N LEU A 94 -4.09 -1.51 -8.62
CA LEU A 94 -5.20 -1.69 -7.67
C LEU A 94 -6.55 -1.82 -8.39
N ASP A 95 -6.78 -0.98 -9.39
CA ASP A 95 -8.01 -1.03 -10.20
C ASP A 95 -8.17 -2.35 -10.97
N PRO A 96 -7.20 -2.80 -11.79
CA PRO A 96 -7.27 -4.08 -12.47
C PRO A 96 -7.41 -5.26 -11.52
N ILE A 97 -6.75 -5.22 -10.36
CA ILE A 97 -6.83 -6.29 -9.35
C ILE A 97 -8.21 -6.32 -8.71
N SER A 98 -8.76 -5.16 -8.33
CA SER A 98 -10.12 -5.06 -7.80
C SER A 98 -11.16 -5.59 -8.79
N HIS A 99 -11.03 -5.23 -10.08
CA HIS A 99 -11.91 -5.73 -11.14
C HIS A 99 -11.86 -7.26 -11.25
N LYS A 100 -10.65 -7.84 -11.33
CA LYS A 100 -10.48 -9.32 -11.39
C LYS A 100 -10.99 -10.00 -10.12
N THR A 101 -10.82 -9.38 -8.96
CA THR A 101 -11.37 -9.90 -7.70
C THR A 101 -12.90 -9.93 -7.74
N ASN A 102 -13.54 -8.88 -8.26
CA ASN A 102 -14.99 -8.84 -8.45
C ASN A 102 -15.49 -9.93 -9.41
N LEU A 103 -14.77 -10.19 -10.49
CA LEU A 103 -15.10 -11.29 -11.41
C LEU A 103 -15.03 -12.66 -10.72
N LEU A 104 -14.02 -12.88 -9.85
CA LEU A 104 -13.92 -14.11 -9.06
C LEU A 104 -15.04 -14.25 -8.02
N LEU A 105 -15.64 -13.14 -7.57
CA LEU A 105 -16.82 -13.13 -6.70
C LEU A 105 -18.15 -13.33 -7.46
N GLY A 106 -18.08 -13.50 -8.80
CA GLY A 106 -19.25 -13.70 -9.67
C GLY A 106 -19.99 -12.41 -10.04
N ASN A 107 -19.39 -11.25 -9.77
CA ASN A 107 -19.99 -9.96 -10.08
C ASN A 107 -19.58 -9.50 -11.49
N LYS A 108 -20.56 -9.12 -12.31
CA LYS A 108 -20.34 -8.53 -13.64
C LYS A 108 -20.56 -7.01 -13.53
N TYR A 109 -19.58 -6.30 -12.99
CA TYR A 109 -19.59 -4.84 -13.03
C TYR A 109 -18.90 -4.37 -14.31
N GLU A 110 -19.51 -3.40 -15.00
CA GLU A 110 -18.89 -2.72 -16.12
C GLU A 110 -17.70 -1.91 -15.61
N ASP A 111 -16.57 -2.01 -16.31
CA ASP A 111 -15.34 -1.30 -15.94
C ASP A 111 -15.41 0.16 -16.42
N ASN A 112 -16.28 0.95 -15.78
CA ASN A 112 -16.44 2.36 -16.05
C ASN A 112 -15.39 3.24 -15.33
N SER A 113 -14.45 2.62 -14.59
CA SER A 113 -13.43 3.36 -13.85
C SER A 113 -12.22 3.65 -14.75
N SER A 114 -11.82 4.91 -14.82
CA SER A 114 -10.54 5.28 -15.42
C SER A 114 -9.40 4.73 -14.56
N HIS A 115 -8.35 4.17 -15.18
CA HIS A 115 -7.12 3.72 -14.48
C HIS A 115 -6.47 4.83 -13.63
N ILE A 116 -6.86 6.07 -13.88
CA ILE A 116 -6.42 7.28 -13.16
C ILE A 116 -6.92 7.28 -11.71
N SER A 117 -8.07 6.67 -11.40
CA SER A 117 -8.63 6.67 -10.04
C SER A 117 -7.75 5.94 -9.03
N GLY A 118 -7.14 4.82 -9.43
CA GLY A 118 -6.21 4.06 -8.58
C GLY A 118 -4.90 4.83 -8.31
N ILE A 119 -4.40 5.55 -9.32
CA ILE A 119 -3.19 6.39 -9.19
C ILE A 119 -3.45 7.54 -8.22
N ILE A 120 -4.56 8.26 -8.41
CA ILE A 120 -4.95 9.37 -7.54
C ILE A 120 -5.13 8.89 -6.11
N ALA A 121 -5.77 7.73 -5.90
CA ALA A 121 -5.91 7.14 -4.57
C ALA A 121 -4.54 6.78 -3.97
N GLY A 122 -3.63 6.18 -4.75
CA GLY A 122 -2.27 5.85 -4.30
C GLY A 122 -1.50 7.11 -3.86
N ILE A 123 -1.53 8.19 -4.65
CA ILE A 123 -0.89 9.46 -4.31
C ILE A 123 -1.52 10.08 -3.06
N ARG A 124 -2.85 10.01 -2.93
CA ARG A 124 -3.57 10.52 -1.76
C ARG A 124 -3.25 9.75 -0.49
N ILE A 125 -3.17 8.41 -0.58
CA ILE A 125 -2.75 7.55 0.55
C ILE A 125 -1.35 7.95 1.00
N LEU A 126 -0.40 8.11 0.07
CA LEU A 126 0.96 8.54 0.38
C LEU A 126 0.99 9.93 1.02
N GLY A 127 0.30 10.90 0.44
CA GLY A 127 0.25 12.26 0.96
C GLY A 127 -0.34 12.31 2.38
N LEU A 128 -1.47 11.64 2.60
CA LEU A 128 -2.12 11.57 3.90
C LEU A 128 -1.28 10.80 4.93
N SER A 129 -0.70 9.66 4.54
CA SER A 129 0.16 8.88 5.43
C SER A 129 1.42 9.66 5.82
N THR A 130 2.05 10.37 4.87
CA THR A 130 3.20 11.23 5.14
C THR A 130 2.84 12.38 6.09
N LEU A 131 1.70 13.04 5.87
CA LEU A 131 1.22 14.10 6.75
C LEU A 131 0.98 13.60 8.18
N ILE A 132 0.33 12.45 8.33
CA ILE A 132 0.10 11.83 9.64
C ILE A 132 1.42 11.41 10.27
N TYR A 133 2.37 10.89 9.47
CA TYR A 133 3.70 10.55 9.97
C TYR A 133 4.42 11.76 10.53
N LEU A 134 4.37 12.90 9.84
CA LEU A 134 4.94 14.17 10.30
C LEU A 134 4.25 14.67 11.57
N LEU A 135 2.93 14.59 11.65
CA LEU A 135 2.19 14.95 12.86
C LEU A 135 2.56 14.07 14.06
N ILE A 136 2.67 12.75 13.85
CA ILE A 136 3.09 11.81 14.90
C ILE A 136 4.54 12.07 15.31
N LEU A 137 5.40 12.44 14.37
CA LEU A 137 6.81 12.78 14.64
C LEU A 137 6.92 14.05 15.48
N LEU A 138 6.08 15.05 15.23
CA LEU A 138 5.97 16.25 16.08
C LEU A 138 5.44 15.91 17.49
N LEU A 139 4.40 15.06 17.55
CA LEU A 139 3.85 14.57 18.82
C LEU A 139 4.85 13.69 19.59
N LYS A 140 5.72 12.95 18.90
CA LYS A 140 6.78 12.15 19.52
C LYS A 140 7.75 13.01 20.32
N TRP A 141 8.02 14.22 19.87
CA TRP A 141 8.86 15.18 20.60
C TRP A 141 8.25 15.58 21.96
N THR A 142 6.91 15.64 22.04
CA THR A 142 6.16 15.97 23.26
C THR A 142 5.81 14.73 24.10
N LEU A 143 5.69 13.54 23.47
CA LEU A 143 5.28 12.28 24.08
C LEU A 143 6.44 11.28 24.21
N ILE A 144 7.67 11.74 24.37
CA ILE A 144 8.91 10.92 24.44
C ILE A 144 8.78 9.74 25.41
N SER A 145 7.96 9.88 26.47
CA SER A 145 7.79 8.85 27.51
C SER A 145 6.91 7.67 27.10
N ASN A 146 6.20 7.68 25.96
CA ASN A 146 5.22 6.63 25.64
C ASN A 146 5.22 6.19 24.16
N ILE A 147 6.32 5.53 23.74
CA ILE A 147 6.47 5.05 22.36
C ILE A 147 5.36 4.11 21.91
N TYR A 148 4.77 3.31 22.82
CA TYR A 148 3.68 2.39 22.52
C TYR A 148 2.40 3.13 22.09
N LEU A 149 2.12 4.27 22.74
CA LEU A 149 0.98 5.12 22.35
C LEU A 149 1.17 5.69 20.94
N VAL A 150 2.37 6.11 20.60
CA VAL A 150 2.70 6.64 19.26
C VAL A 150 2.49 5.56 18.19
N ILE A 151 3.00 4.35 18.43
CA ILE A 151 2.83 3.20 17.50
C ILE A 151 1.35 2.86 17.34
N PHE A 152 0.60 2.83 18.45
CA PHE A 152 -0.84 2.56 18.41
C PHE A 152 -1.62 3.61 17.62
N LEU A 153 -1.35 4.91 17.86
CA LEU A 153 -1.99 5.99 17.10
C LEU A 153 -1.67 5.93 15.62
N GLN A 154 -0.42 5.64 15.28
CA GLN A 154 0.00 5.47 13.88
C GLN A 154 -0.72 4.28 13.22
N PHE A 155 -0.83 3.17 13.92
CA PHE A 155 -1.54 1.98 13.45
C PHE A 155 -3.02 2.28 13.16
N VAL A 156 -3.72 2.92 14.10
CA VAL A 156 -5.14 3.27 13.94
C VAL A 156 -5.34 4.28 12.80
N ALA A 157 -4.49 5.31 12.73
CA ALA A 157 -4.56 6.32 11.68
C ALA A 157 -4.31 5.73 10.29
N SER A 158 -3.31 4.87 10.15
CA SER A 158 -3.02 4.14 8.89
C SER A 158 -4.19 3.24 8.50
N GLY A 159 -4.79 2.53 9.46
CA GLY A 159 -5.95 1.69 9.22
C GLY A 159 -7.15 2.49 8.72
N PHE A 160 -7.40 3.66 9.29
CA PHE A 160 -8.45 4.57 8.83
C PHE A 160 -8.23 5.04 7.39
N ILE A 161 -7.01 5.45 7.04
CA ILE A 161 -6.66 5.91 5.70
C ILE A 161 -6.82 4.78 4.68
N ILE A 162 -6.23 3.61 4.95
CA ILE A 162 -6.28 2.45 4.06
C ILE A 162 -7.73 2.00 3.87
N GLY A 163 -8.49 1.90 4.96
CA GLY A 163 -9.90 1.52 4.91
C GLY A 163 -10.75 2.45 4.06
N LYS A 164 -10.50 3.77 4.17
CA LYS A 164 -11.22 4.79 3.40
C LYS A 164 -10.84 4.78 1.92
N GLU A 165 -9.56 4.90 1.60
CA GLU A 165 -9.10 5.10 0.23
C GLU A 165 -9.32 3.85 -0.63
N TYR A 166 -9.01 2.66 -0.11
CA TYR A 166 -9.26 1.42 -0.84
C TYR A 166 -10.75 1.12 -0.98
N TYR A 167 -11.57 1.48 0.03
CA TYR A 167 -13.02 1.44 -0.11
C TYR A 167 -13.49 2.33 -1.26
N GLU A 168 -12.98 3.56 -1.37
CA GLU A 168 -13.37 4.49 -2.44
C GLU A 168 -13.05 3.93 -3.83
N ILE A 169 -11.87 3.31 -4.03
CA ILE A 169 -11.50 2.63 -5.29
C ILE A 169 -12.53 1.54 -5.65
N VAL A 170 -12.89 0.70 -4.70
CA VAL A 170 -13.83 -0.41 -4.90
C VAL A 170 -15.25 0.11 -5.11
N ALA A 171 -15.66 1.08 -4.30
CA ALA A 171 -17.02 1.59 -4.28
C ALA A 171 -17.40 2.33 -5.57
N LEU A 172 -16.43 3.02 -6.20
CA LEU A 172 -16.63 3.68 -7.49
C LEU A 172 -17.06 2.72 -8.60
N LYS A 173 -16.74 1.43 -8.49
CA LYS A 173 -17.14 0.38 -9.45
C LYS A 173 -18.50 -0.22 -9.17
N ILE A 174 -18.95 -0.13 -7.93
CA ILE A 174 -20.16 -0.84 -7.45
C ILE A 174 -21.34 0.11 -7.24
N PHE A 175 -21.06 1.34 -6.82
CA PHE A 175 -22.06 2.30 -6.37
C PHE A 175 -22.02 3.62 -7.13
N THR A 176 -23.16 4.30 -7.19
CA THR A 176 -23.23 5.72 -7.60
C THR A 176 -22.61 6.61 -6.51
N TYR A 177 -22.11 7.79 -6.89
CA TYR A 177 -21.44 8.73 -5.98
C TYR A 177 -22.20 9.02 -4.68
N GLU A 178 -23.49 9.21 -4.75
CA GLU A 178 -24.35 9.46 -3.58
C GLU A 178 -24.36 8.28 -2.61
N LYS A 179 -24.44 7.06 -3.14
CA LYS A 179 -24.47 5.83 -2.35
C LYS A 179 -23.13 5.54 -1.68
N ILE A 180 -22.01 5.93 -2.27
CA ILE A 180 -20.67 5.70 -1.71
C ILE A 180 -20.54 6.32 -0.33
N SER A 181 -20.91 7.61 -0.20
CA SER A 181 -20.83 8.31 1.09
C SER A 181 -21.77 7.72 2.15
N LEU A 182 -23.01 7.43 1.77
CA LEU A 182 -24.00 6.83 2.66
C LEU A 182 -23.58 5.45 3.16
N PHE A 183 -23.11 4.59 2.25
CA PHE A 183 -22.65 3.24 2.58
C PHE A 183 -21.42 3.28 3.50
N ARG A 184 -20.47 4.21 3.25
CA ARG A 184 -19.29 4.42 4.11
C ARG A 184 -19.69 4.85 5.52
N LYS A 185 -20.58 5.85 5.65
CA LYS A 185 -21.04 6.31 6.98
C LYS A 185 -21.72 5.18 7.76
N LYS A 186 -22.57 4.40 7.09
CA LYS A 186 -23.29 3.30 7.71
C LYS A 186 -22.38 2.15 8.15
N ASN A 187 -21.29 1.90 7.43
CA ASN A 187 -20.36 0.80 7.70
C ASN A 187 -19.00 1.29 8.24
N PHE A 188 -18.95 2.49 8.80
CA PHE A 188 -17.73 3.17 9.22
C PHE A 188 -16.83 2.28 10.10
N LEU A 189 -17.38 1.72 11.18
CA LEU A 189 -16.63 0.87 12.10
C LEU A 189 -16.10 -0.40 11.41
N ALA A 190 -16.92 -1.04 10.58
CA ALA A 190 -16.54 -2.25 9.88
C ALA A 190 -15.40 -2.00 8.88
N LEU A 191 -15.46 -0.88 8.15
CA LEU A 191 -14.40 -0.46 7.23
C LEU A 191 -13.11 -0.09 7.95
N ASN A 192 -13.19 0.52 9.12
CA ASN A 192 -12.00 0.84 9.92
C ASN A 192 -11.35 -0.42 10.49
N ILE A 193 -12.12 -1.38 10.98
CA ILE A 193 -11.60 -2.65 11.50
C ILE A 193 -10.83 -3.38 10.39
N ILE A 194 -11.42 -3.51 9.20
CA ILE A 194 -10.74 -4.17 8.08
C ILE A 194 -9.53 -3.36 7.58
N GLY A 195 -9.61 -2.03 7.62
CA GLY A 195 -8.49 -1.15 7.32
C GLY A 195 -7.33 -1.30 8.31
N CYS A 196 -7.61 -1.41 9.61
CA CYS A 196 -6.62 -1.73 10.64
C CYS A 196 -5.98 -3.10 10.39
N PHE A 197 -6.77 -4.11 10.02
CA PHE A 197 -6.24 -5.41 9.62
C PHE A 197 -5.29 -5.28 8.41
N CYS A 198 -5.68 -4.53 7.40
CA CYS A 198 -4.82 -4.25 6.25
C CYS A 198 -3.54 -3.50 6.67
N SER A 199 -3.64 -2.53 7.61
CA SER A 199 -2.47 -1.78 8.06
C SER A 199 -1.44 -2.66 8.77
N LEU A 200 -1.84 -3.76 9.42
CA LEU A 200 -0.91 -4.74 9.97
C LEU A 200 -0.02 -5.37 8.90
N LEU A 201 -0.55 -5.59 7.69
CA LEU A 201 0.23 -6.16 6.59
C LEU A 201 1.36 -5.23 6.17
N PHE A 202 1.14 -3.92 6.25
CA PHE A 202 2.18 -2.92 5.94
C PHE A 202 3.25 -2.81 7.04
N MET A 203 2.98 -3.26 8.26
CA MET A 203 3.94 -3.24 9.36
C MET A 203 4.92 -4.42 9.33
N ILE A 204 4.56 -5.50 8.63
CA ILE A 204 5.38 -6.72 8.58
C ILE A 204 6.33 -6.61 7.39
N PRO A 205 7.67 -6.62 7.60
CA PRO A 205 8.65 -6.67 6.53
C PRO A 205 8.31 -7.82 5.56
N PHE A 206 8.65 -7.70 4.29
CA PHE A 206 8.29 -8.60 3.19
C PHE A 206 6.79 -8.63 2.85
N LEU A 207 5.86 -8.71 3.80
CA LEU A 207 4.42 -8.58 3.53
C LEU A 207 4.07 -7.17 3.04
N ASN A 208 4.79 -6.16 3.48
CA ASN A 208 4.63 -4.78 3.01
C ASN A 208 4.70 -4.64 1.48
N LEU A 209 5.49 -5.48 0.82
CA LEU A 209 5.62 -5.46 -0.64
C LEU A 209 4.33 -5.87 -1.37
N ILE A 210 3.60 -6.82 -0.81
CA ILE A 210 2.34 -7.32 -1.36
C ILE A 210 1.11 -6.74 -0.62
N ALA A 211 1.34 -6.00 0.46
CA ALA A 211 0.28 -5.43 1.29
C ALA A 211 -0.72 -4.57 0.50
N PRO A 212 -0.32 -3.68 -0.42
CA PRO A 212 -1.28 -2.91 -1.22
C PRO A 212 -2.21 -3.81 -2.02
N ILE A 213 -1.65 -4.85 -2.64
CA ILE A 213 -2.39 -5.81 -3.48
C ILE A 213 -3.33 -6.66 -2.64
N LEU A 214 -2.84 -7.21 -1.54
CA LEU A 214 -3.66 -8.02 -0.65
C LEU A 214 -4.77 -7.19 0.00
N SER A 215 -4.49 -5.95 0.37
CA SER A 215 -5.46 -5.04 0.97
C SER A 215 -6.61 -4.71 0.02
N ILE A 216 -6.34 -4.46 -1.27
CA ILE A 216 -7.41 -4.18 -2.23
C ILE A 216 -8.29 -5.42 -2.46
N ILE A 217 -7.71 -6.64 -2.47
CA ILE A 217 -8.46 -7.89 -2.58
C ILE A 217 -9.37 -8.09 -1.36
N ILE A 218 -8.82 -7.86 -0.16
CA ILE A 218 -9.56 -7.98 1.10
C ILE A 218 -10.73 -7.00 1.12
N ILE A 219 -10.48 -5.73 0.82
CA ILE A 219 -11.53 -4.69 0.85
C ILE A 219 -12.57 -4.94 -0.24
N THR A 220 -12.18 -5.39 -1.44
CA THR A 220 -13.11 -5.74 -2.51
C THR A 220 -14.06 -6.86 -2.07
N SER A 221 -13.53 -7.96 -1.53
CA SER A 221 -14.34 -9.07 -1.07
C SER A 221 -15.22 -8.72 0.14
N PHE A 222 -14.73 -7.83 0.99
CA PHE A 222 -15.47 -7.34 2.16
C PHE A 222 -16.65 -6.46 1.76
N VAL A 223 -16.44 -5.51 0.83
CA VAL A 223 -17.50 -4.62 0.33
C VAL A 223 -18.58 -5.41 -0.41
N ASP A 224 -18.19 -6.40 -1.21
CA ASP A 224 -19.14 -7.29 -1.88
C ASP A 224 -20.04 -8.04 -0.88
N ARG A 225 -19.47 -8.62 0.17
CA ARG A 225 -20.24 -9.30 1.22
C ARG A 225 -21.18 -8.35 1.96
N LEU A 226 -20.71 -7.16 2.31
CA LEU A 226 -21.56 -6.14 2.91
C LEU A 226 -22.71 -5.78 1.98
N ASN A 227 -22.47 -5.61 0.68
CA ASN A 227 -23.50 -5.26 -0.28
C ASN A 227 -24.55 -6.36 -0.42
N LYS A 228 -24.14 -7.63 -0.51
CA LYS A 228 -25.04 -8.79 -0.56
C LYS A 228 -25.92 -8.89 0.69
N ASN A 229 -25.37 -8.65 1.87
CA ASN A 229 -26.13 -8.63 3.12
C ASN A 229 -27.19 -7.50 3.18
N TYR A 230 -26.98 -6.40 2.46
CA TYR A 230 -27.97 -5.34 2.34
C TYR A 230 -29.08 -5.66 1.35
N SER A 231 -28.79 -6.36 0.26
CA SER A 231 -29.78 -6.75 -0.75
C SER A 231 -30.74 -7.83 -0.24
N VAL A 232 -30.30 -8.69 0.67
CA VAL A 232 -31.13 -9.75 1.28
C VAL A 232 -32.06 -9.21 2.38
N LYS A 233 -31.78 -8.02 2.95
CA LYS A 233 -32.62 -7.41 4.03
C LYS A 233 -33.67 -6.42 3.52
N LYS A 234 -33.78 -6.24 2.21
CA LYS A 234 -34.88 -5.53 1.56
C LYS A 234 -35.90 -6.50 1.01
#